data_e4b984829c6df12afdd9c34929e0fad3
#
_entry.id   e4b984829c6df12afdd9c34929e0fad3
#
_cell.length_a   1.000
_cell.length_b   1.000
_cell.length_c   1.000
_cell.angle_alpha   90.00
_cell.angle_beta   90.00
_cell.angle_gamma   90.00
#
_symmetry.space_group_name_H-M   'P 1'
#
loop_
_entity.id
_entity.type
_entity.pdbx_description
1 polymer ?
#
loop_
_entity_poly.entity_id
_entity_poly.type
_entity_poly.pdbx_seq_one_letter_code
_entity_poly.pdbx_strand_id
1 'polypeptide(L)'
;MARPGRKKRTALFIVEIICLLLFIGGLYVYGQIDSRLNKIETPQLDESKIVTNVTAPQMSGYTTYALFGIDQRSKNAALDAQNSDTIIIASINNDTKEVKLASVYRDTLLDIGNDTYTKANAAYAYGGPEQAISMLNTMLDLKITDYVTVNFNAMVAAIDALGGLDIPLSYAEMVFMNDYCIETSQETGKSYTPVELPDPKPENEEEILGTYHLNGVQSVSYCRIRYTASMDMGRTERQRRVIGMMVDKAKAAGITTIFNIMDEVFPMISTSITKTEILNLIPTLMGYNIADTTGFPAKYKFADVKKASMVVADTLEDNVKELHKFLYGADENYQPSQNIVEANARIIELVGGADTLVDQSPIAS
;
A
#
# COMPACT_ATOMS: atom_id res chain seq x y z
N MET A 1 27.36 -60.58 2.35
CA MET A 1 27.01 -59.18 1.98
C MET A 1 28.04 -58.69 0.97
N ALA A 2 27.64 -58.40 -0.26
CA ALA A 2 28.54 -57.93 -1.32
C ALA A 2 28.92 -56.49 -1.06
N ARG A 3 30.22 -56.17 -1.00
CA ARG A 3 30.74 -54.81 -0.83
C ARG A 3 30.34 -53.95 -2.08
N PRO A 4 29.73 -52.79 -1.93
CA PRO A 4 29.37 -51.95 -3.07
C PRO A 4 30.64 -51.57 -3.86
N GLY A 5 30.58 -51.72 -5.18
CA GLY A 5 31.72 -51.50 -6.08
C GLY A 5 32.24 -50.06 -5.96
N ARG A 6 33.54 -49.86 -6.18
CA ARG A 6 34.28 -48.58 -6.04
C ARG A 6 33.58 -47.40 -6.74
N LYS A 7 32.97 -47.61 -7.91
CA LYS A 7 32.20 -46.59 -8.67
C LYS A 7 30.93 -46.11 -7.92
N LYS A 8 30.19 -47.01 -7.21
CA LYS A 8 29.02 -46.64 -6.42
C LYS A 8 29.40 -45.80 -5.18
N ARG A 9 30.53 -46.07 -4.55
CA ARG A 9 31.03 -45.28 -3.43
C ARG A 9 31.45 -43.86 -3.85
N THR A 10 32.12 -43.74 -5.02
CA THR A 10 32.50 -42.44 -5.58
C THR A 10 31.27 -41.60 -5.94
N ALA A 11 30.25 -42.21 -6.56
CA ALA A 11 29.00 -41.51 -6.88
C ALA A 11 28.27 -41.05 -5.59
N LEU A 12 28.19 -41.88 -4.56
CA LEU A 12 27.58 -41.52 -3.27
C LEU A 12 28.33 -40.35 -2.62
N PHE A 13 29.66 -40.38 -2.60
CA PHE A 13 30.49 -39.30 -2.05
C PHE A 13 30.31 -37.99 -2.82
N ILE A 14 30.16 -38.00 -4.15
CA ILE A 14 29.86 -36.80 -4.95
C ILE A 14 28.50 -36.23 -4.57
N VAL A 15 27.46 -37.10 -4.40
CA VAL A 15 26.13 -36.65 -3.97
C VAL A 15 26.19 -36.02 -2.57
N GLU A 16 26.92 -36.63 -1.64
CA GLU A 16 27.11 -36.06 -0.28
C GLU A 16 27.79 -34.69 -0.32
N ILE A 17 28.81 -34.50 -1.16
CA ILE A 17 29.47 -33.20 -1.35
C ILE A 17 28.51 -32.18 -1.93
N ILE A 18 27.72 -32.54 -2.95
CA ILE A 18 26.73 -31.66 -3.57
C ILE A 18 25.67 -31.26 -2.54
N CYS A 19 25.15 -32.20 -1.75
CA CYS A 19 24.20 -31.93 -0.69
C CYS A 19 24.79 -30.99 0.38
N LEU A 20 26.06 -31.20 0.78
CA LEU A 20 26.75 -30.32 1.71
C LEU A 20 26.94 -28.91 1.15
N LEU A 21 27.32 -28.78 -0.11
CA LEU A 21 27.48 -27.49 -0.77
C LEU A 21 26.14 -26.75 -0.89
N LEU A 22 25.07 -27.46 -1.23
CA LEU A 22 23.70 -26.90 -1.26
C LEU A 22 23.26 -26.45 0.15
N PHE A 23 23.55 -27.25 1.16
CA PHE A 23 23.23 -26.90 2.56
C PHE A 23 24.01 -25.67 3.02
N ILE A 24 25.33 -25.60 2.76
CA ILE A 24 26.16 -24.43 3.08
C ILE A 24 25.67 -23.19 2.30
N GLY A 25 25.35 -23.34 1.02
CA GLY A 25 24.78 -22.28 0.18
C GLY A 25 23.44 -21.79 0.74
N GLY A 26 22.56 -22.71 1.16
CA GLY A 26 21.30 -22.39 1.81
C GLY A 26 21.46 -21.63 3.12
N LEU A 27 22.40 -22.05 3.99
CA LEU A 27 22.74 -21.36 5.23
C LEU A 27 23.31 -19.95 4.97
N TYR A 28 24.16 -19.81 3.94
CA TYR A 28 24.70 -18.52 3.54
C TYR A 28 23.60 -17.56 3.09
N VAL A 29 22.70 -18.01 2.19
CA VAL A 29 21.55 -17.20 1.72
C VAL A 29 20.65 -16.83 2.88
N TYR A 30 20.33 -17.79 3.76
CA TYR A 30 19.55 -17.53 4.97
C TYR A 30 20.20 -16.44 5.85
N GLY A 31 21.50 -16.54 6.11
CA GLY A 31 22.24 -15.53 6.90
C GLY A 31 22.25 -14.15 6.23
N GLN A 32 22.31 -14.09 4.89
CA GLN A 32 22.22 -12.83 4.14
C GLN A 32 20.83 -12.19 4.28
N ILE A 33 19.76 -12.98 4.21
CA ILE A 33 18.39 -12.51 4.38
C ILE A 33 18.18 -12.07 5.84
N ASP A 34 18.58 -12.90 6.81
CA ASP A 34 18.44 -12.62 8.23
C ASP A 34 19.11 -11.30 8.63
N SER A 35 20.33 -11.07 8.16
CA SER A 35 21.08 -9.83 8.43
C SER A 35 20.36 -8.58 7.87
N ARG A 36 19.69 -8.72 6.71
CA ARG A 36 18.96 -7.61 6.07
C ARG A 36 17.64 -7.33 6.77
N LEU A 37 16.92 -8.36 7.18
CA LEU A 37 15.68 -8.22 7.95
C LEU A 37 15.89 -7.48 9.28
N ASN A 38 17.08 -7.55 9.87
CA ASN A 38 17.43 -6.77 11.07
C ASN A 38 17.49 -5.25 10.83
N LYS A 39 17.42 -4.78 9.58
CA LYS A 39 17.40 -3.36 9.24
C LYS A 39 16.00 -2.76 9.26
N ILE A 40 14.95 -3.59 9.22
CA ILE A 40 13.55 -3.13 9.28
C ILE A 40 13.26 -2.73 10.72
N GLU A 41 12.64 -1.56 10.90
CA GLU A 41 12.07 -1.20 12.18
C GLU A 41 10.81 -2.03 12.45
N THR A 42 10.84 -2.87 13.45
CA THR A 42 9.71 -3.71 13.88
C THR A 42 9.23 -3.30 15.27
N PRO A 43 8.59 -2.13 15.42
CA PRO A 43 8.00 -1.75 16.69
C PRO A 43 6.89 -2.74 17.06
N GLN A 44 6.91 -3.15 18.33
CA GLN A 44 5.86 -3.99 18.88
C GLN A 44 4.57 -3.17 18.94
N LEU A 45 3.54 -3.58 18.21
CA LEU A 45 2.20 -3.01 18.39
C LEU A 45 1.66 -3.41 19.77
N ASP A 46 1.07 -2.44 20.43
CA ASP A 46 0.28 -2.72 21.61
C ASP A 46 -1.13 -3.17 21.16
N GLU A 47 -1.30 -4.48 20.99
CA GLU A 47 -2.57 -5.06 20.53
C GLU A 47 -3.75 -4.64 21.42
N SER A 48 -3.51 -4.26 22.68
CA SER A 48 -4.56 -3.77 23.59
C SER A 48 -5.14 -2.42 23.18
N LYS A 49 -4.41 -1.66 22.35
CA LYS A 49 -4.86 -0.38 21.79
C LYS A 49 -5.56 -0.52 20.46
N ILE A 50 -5.45 -1.67 19.80
CA ILE A 50 -6.14 -1.91 18.54
C ILE A 50 -7.58 -2.28 18.81
N VAL A 51 -8.48 -1.39 18.42
CA VAL A 51 -9.93 -1.58 18.57
C VAL A 51 -10.49 -2.26 17.32
N THR A 52 -11.34 -3.26 17.55
CA THR A 52 -12.11 -3.94 16.49
C THR A 52 -13.57 -4.03 16.90
N ASN A 53 -14.47 -4.03 15.93
CA ASN A 53 -15.88 -4.29 16.23
C ASN A 53 -16.06 -5.74 16.68
N VAL A 54 -16.70 -5.96 17.83
CA VAL A 54 -16.89 -7.29 18.41
C VAL A 54 -17.68 -8.22 17.47
N THR A 55 -18.56 -7.63 16.68
CA THR A 55 -19.44 -8.34 15.72
C THR A 55 -18.86 -8.40 14.30
N ALA A 56 -17.68 -7.81 14.07
CA ALA A 56 -17.06 -7.88 12.76
C ALA A 56 -16.84 -9.34 12.34
N PRO A 57 -17.30 -9.75 11.16
CA PRO A 57 -17.18 -11.13 10.73
C PRO A 57 -15.71 -11.50 10.57
N GLN A 58 -15.32 -12.63 11.15
CA GLN A 58 -13.99 -13.16 10.95
C GLN A 58 -13.94 -13.82 9.56
N MET A 59 -13.27 -13.17 8.60
CA MET A 59 -13.08 -13.71 7.25
C MET A 59 -12.02 -14.79 7.28
N SER A 60 -12.44 -16.05 7.55
CA SER A 60 -11.55 -17.21 7.53
C SER A 60 -10.94 -17.40 6.14
N GLY A 61 -9.67 -17.79 6.09
CA GLY A 61 -8.95 -17.99 4.82
C GLY A 61 -8.32 -16.72 4.22
N TYR A 62 -8.46 -15.57 4.88
CA TYR A 62 -7.84 -14.31 4.46
C TYR A 62 -6.92 -13.74 5.54
N THR A 63 -5.86 -13.08 5.10
CA THR A 63 -5.00 -12.23 5.95
C THR A 63 -5.04 -10.82 5.40
N THR A 64 -5.32 -9.84 6.26
CA THR A 64 -5.49 -8.44 5.84
C THR A 64 -4.47 -7.55 6.53
N TYR A 65 -3.77 -6.74 5.74
CA TYR A 65 -2.75 -5.80 6.18
C TYR A 65 -3.15 -4.37 5.85
N ALA A 66 -2.69 -3.42 6.67
CA ALA A 66 -2.74 -2.00 6.35
C ALA A 66 -1.39 -1.55 5.78
N LEU A 67 -1.40 -0.85 4.65
CA LEU A 67 -0.23 -0.24 4.05
C LEU A 67 -0.38 1.28 4.14
N PHE A 68 0.58 1.94 4.79
CA PHE A 68 0.59 3.38 4.96
C PHE A 68 1.76 4.02 4.21
N GLY A 69 1.45 5.05 3.44
CA GLY A 69 2.45 5.93 2.83
C GLY A 69 2.44 7.28 3.55
N ILE A 70 3.59 7.67 4.10
CA ILE A 70 3.74 8.93 4.84
C ILE A 70 4.65 9.90 4.12
N ASP A 71 4.35 11.20 4.23
CA ASP A 71 5.18 12.29 3.74
C ASP A 71 6.14 12.74 4.85
N GLN A 72 7.25 12.01 5.01
CA GLN A 72 8.25 12.35 6.01
C GLN A 72 9.24 13.39 5.45
N ARG A 73 8.98 14.66 5.69
CA ARG A 73 9.81 15.79 5.23
C ARG A 73 11.09 16.00 6.03
N SER A 74 11.25 15.36 7.17
CA SER A 74 12.44 15.47 8.01
C SER A 74 12.94 14.10 8.41
N LYS A 75 14.23 13.83 8.15
CA LYS A 75 14.89 12.57 8.57
C LYS A 75 14.87 12.33 10.10
N ASN A 76 14.59 13.38 10.87
CA ASN A 76 14.56 13.35 12.34
C ASN A 76 13.13 13.42 12.91
N ALA A 77 12.08 13.52 12.07
CA ALA A 77 10.71 13.47 12.56
C ALA A 77 10.33 12.02 12.85
N ALA A 78 9.72 11.77 14.01
CA ALA A 78 9.15 10.46 14.29
C ALA A 78 8.13 10.09 13.19
N LEU A 79 8.16 8.85 12.71
CA LEU A 79 7.22 8.35 11.70
C LEU A 79 5.76 8.55 12.14
N ASP A 80 5.52 8.49 13.47
CA ASP A 80 4.20 8.47 14.08
C ASP A 80 3.48 9.84 14.15
N ALA A 81 4.14 10.95 13.78
CA ALA A 81 3.57 12.29 13.88
C ALA A 81 3.13 12.90 12.55
N GLN A 82 2.91 12.07 11.52
CA GLN A 82 2.63 12.50 10.15
C GLN A 82 1.28 11.97 9.67
N ASN A 83 0.58 12.72 8.82
CA ASN A 83 -0.58 12.20 8.12
C ASN A 83 -0.18 11.10 7.14
N SER A 84 -0.99 10.05 7.03
CA SER A 84 -0.82 9.03 6.00
C SER A 84 -1.46 9.49 4.69
N ASP A 85 -0.65 9.94 3.74
CA ASP A 85 -1.15 10.37 2.43
C ASP A 85 -1.61 9.22 1.53
N THR A 86 -1.23 8.00 1.88
CA THR A 86 -1.67 6.75 1.26
C THR A 86 -2.15 5.80 2.34
N ILE A 87 -3.36 5.26 2.17
CA ILE A 87 -3.95 4.26 3.05
C ILE A 87 -4.48 3.14 2.14
N ILE A 88 -3.89 1.96 2.20
CA ILE A 88 -4.29 0.81 1.37
C ILE A 88 -4.54 -0.39 2.28
N ILE A 89 -5.67 -1.04 2.08
CA ILE A 89 -6.01 -2.33 2.67
C ILE A 89 -5.57 -3.40 1.66
N ALA A 90 -4.70 -4.31 2.08
CA ALA A 90 -4.26 -5.44 1.29
C ALA A 90 -4.85 -6.73 1.88
N SER A 91 -5.76 -7.36 1.17
CA SER A 91 -6.37 -8.63 1.56
C SER A 91 -5.77 -9.76 0.72
N ILE A 92 -5.24 -10.75 1.40
CA ILE A 92 -4.60 -11.93 0.80
C ILE A 92 -5.48 -13.14 1.03
N ASN A 93 -5.91 -13.80 -0.03
CA ASN A 93 -6.49 -15.14 0.06
C ASN A 93 -5.37 -16.14 0.33
N ASN A 94 -5.42 -16.81 1.47
CA ASN A 94 -4.36 -17.70 1.94
C ASN A 94 -4.23 -18.98 1.10
N ASP A 95 -5.29 -19.39 0.40
CA ASP A 95 -5.31 -20.57 -0.44
C ASP A 95 -4.83 -20.26 -1.88
N THR A 96 -5.45 -19.25 -2.52
CA THR A 96 -5.15 -18.91 -3.93
C THR A 96 -3.94 -17.99 -4.08
N LYS A 97 -3.50 -17.31 -3.01
CA LYS A 97 -2.45 -16.28 -3.01
C LYS A 97 -2.82 -15.02 -3.81
N GLU A 98 -4.10 -14.87 -4.14
CA GLU A 98 -4.60 -13.63 -4.72
C GLU A 98 -4.59 -12.51 -3.70
N VAL A 99 -4.09 -11.36 -4.12
CA VAL A 99 -4.05 -10.11 -3.33
C VAL A 99 -5.02 -9.12 -3.93
N LYS A 100 -5.91 -8.57 -3.13
CA LYS A 100 -6.79 -7.47 -3.52
C LYS A 100 -6.42 -6.22 -2.73
N LEU A 101 -6.33 -5.08 -3.43
CA LEU A 101 -5.95 -3.80 -2.84
C LEU A 101 -7.14 -2.84 -2.86
N ALA A 102 -7.48 -2.28 -1.71
CA ALA A 102 -8.48 -1.22 -1.58
C ALA A 102 -7.84 0.05 -0.99
N SER A 103 -7.79 1.15 -1.77
CA SER A 103 -7.30 2.43 -1.24
C SER A 103 -8.41 3.18 -0.53
N VAL A 104 -8.22 3.50 0.74
CA VAL A 104 -9.08 4.44 1.46
C VAL A 104 -8.66 5.86 1.08
N TYR A 105 -9.59 6.66 0.54
CA TYR A 105 -9.28 8.04 0.18
C TYR A 105 -8.96 8.82 1.46
N ARG A 106 -7.81 9.48 1.46
CA ARG A 106 -7.26 10.12 2.65
C ARG A 106 -8.19 11.17 3.29
N ASP A 107 -9.01 11.83 2.45
CA ASP A 107 -9.94 12.88 2.87
C ASP A 107 -11.33 12.34 3.23
N THR A 108 -11.51 11.00 3.33
CA THR A 108 -12.76 10.37 3.76
C THR A 108 -13.10 10.75 5.19
N LEU A 109 -14.32 11.21 5.42
CA LEU A 109 -14.85 11.53 6.75
C LEU A 109 -15.14 10.24 7.52
N LEU A 110 -14.32 9.95 8.52
CA LEU A 110 -14.46 8.77 9.39
C LEU A 110 -14.23 9.18 10.85
N ASP A 111 -14.72 8.38 11.80
CA ASP A 111 -14.32 8.47 13.20
C ASP A 111 -12.90 7.92 13.34
N ILE A 112 -11.96 8.77 13.67
CA ILE A 112 -10.56 8.37 13.94
C ILE A 112 -10.37 7.90 15.39
N GLY A 113 -11.43 7.78 16.15
CA GLY A 113 -11.48 7.37 17.54
C GLY A 113 -12.02 8.44 18.48
N ASN A 114 -12.69 8.00 19.54
CA ASN A 114 -13.28 8.86 20.57
C ASN A 114 -14.29 9.89 20.02
N ASP A 115 -15.16 9.49 19.10
CA ASP A 115 -16.16 10.35 18.42
C ASP A 115 -15.52 11.55 17.72
N THR A 116 -14.28 11.37 17.23
CA THR A 116 -13.53 12.40 16.51
C THR A 116 -13.64 12.17 15.01
N TYR A 117 -14.69 12.72 14.41
CA TYR A 117 -14.90 12.65 12.97
C TYR A 117 -14.09 13.69 12.23
N THR A 118 -13.18 13.22 11.37
CA THR A 118 -12.32 14.03 10.52
C THR A 118 -11.79 13.21 9.32
N LYS A 119 -10.83 13.74 8.57
CA LYS A 119 -10.19 13.04 7.45
C LYS A 119 -9.47 11.77 7.94
N ALA A 120 -9.66 10.66 7.24
CA ALA A 120 -9.07 9.36 7.58
C ALA A 120 -7.55 9.41 7.77
N ASN A 121 -6.85 10.24 6.97
CA ASN A 121 -5.39 10.37 7.05
C ASN A 121 -4.89 10.93 8.38
N ALA A 122 -5.73 11.64 9.13
CA ALA A 122 -5.37 12.19 10.42
C ALA A 122 -5.18 11.11 11.50
N ALA A 123 -5.82 9.94 11.36
CA ALA A 123 -5.70 8.86 12.33
C ALA A 123 -4.25 8.49 12.61
N TYR A 124 -3.43 8.42 11.57
CA TYR A 124 -2.01 8.08 11.71
C TYR A 124 -1.21 9.16 12.48
N ALA A 125 -1.51 10.44 12.25
CA ALA A 125 -0.85 11.54 12.97
C ALA A 125 -1.27 11.63 14.44
N TYR A 126 -2.48 11.16 14.79
CA TYR A 126 -3.02 11.22 16.15
C TYR A 126 -2.51 10.11 17.07
N GLY A 127 -2.23 8.93 16.55
CA GLY A 127 -1.80 7.80 17.36
C GLY A 127 -1.08 6.69 16.58
N GLY A 128 -0.38 7.09 15.51
CA GLY A 128 0.44 6.17 14.72
C GLY A 128 -0.36 5.07 14.02
N PRO A 129 0.32 3.97 13.70
CA PRO A 129 -0.31 2.85 13.01
C PRO A 129 -1.43 2.19 13.84
N GLU A 130 -1.33 2.16 15.17
CA GLU A 130 -2.34 1.58 16.06
C GLU A 130 -3.69 2.29 15.92
N GLN A 131 -3.67 3.63 15.92
CA GLN A 131 -4.87 4.44 15.76
C GLN A 131 -5.45 4.32 14.34
N ALA A 132 -4.58 4.31 13.31
CA ALA A 132 -5.02 4.16 11.93
C ALA A 132 -5.62 2.77 11.67
N ILE A 133 -5.05 1.70 12.22
CA ILE A 133 -5.62 0.34 12.17
C ILE A 133 -6.96 0.30 12.91
N SER A 134 -7.04 0.88 14.11
CA SER A 134 -8.30 0.93 14.89
C SER A 134 -9.41 1.63 14.10
N MET A 135 -9.12 2.77 13.48
CA MET A 135 -10.06 3.46 12.58
C MET A 135 -10.53 2.54 11.44
N LEU A 136 -9.61 1.88 10.72
CA LEU A 136 -9.98 0.98 9.64
C LEU A 136 -10.84 -0.20 10.14
N ASN A 137 -10.48 -0.78 11.27
CA ASN A 137 -11.21 -1.90 11.85
C ASN A 137 -12.63 -1.50 12.30
N THR A 138 -12.77 -0.35 12.95
CA THR A 138 -14.06 0.08 13.51
C THR A 138 -14.99 0.68 12.45
N MET A 139 -14.44 1.40 11.49
CA MET A 139 -15.22 2.11 10.47
C MET A 139 -15.49 1.28 9.21
N LEU A 140 -14.79 0.14 9.03
CA LEU A 140 -14.93 -0.72 7.85
C LEU A 140 -15.19 -2.18 8.21
N ASP A 141 -15.47 -2.50 9.48
CA ASP A 141 -15.67 -3.87 10.01
C ASP A 141 -14.55 -4.84 9.64
N LEU A 142 -13.30 -4.37 9.69
CA LEU A 142 -12.14 -5.18 9.37
C LEU A 142 -11.49 -5.77 10.64
N LYS A 143 -10.57 -6.70 10.43
CA LYS A 143 -9.71 -7.27 11.47
C LYS A 143 -8.26 -7.24 11.00
N ILE A 144 -7.73 -6.03 10.89
CA ILE A 144 -6.32 -5.81 10.59
C ILE A 144 -5.54 -5.85 11.90
N THR A 145 -4.46 -6.61 11.94
CA THR A 145 -3.54 -6.71 13.08
C THR A 145 -2.16 -6.18 12.75
N ASP A 146 -1.83 -6.11 11.45
CA ASP A 146 -0.49 -5.81 11.00
C ASP A 146 -0.46 -4.73 9.93
N TYR A 147 0.66 -4.00 9.89
CA TYR A 147 0.87 -2.91 8.96
C TYR A 147 2.26 -2.91 8.34
N VAL A 148 2.37 -2.15 7.26
CA VAL A 148 3.64 -1.72 6.67
C VAL A 148 3.55 -0.22 6.40
N THR A 149 4.49 0.55 6.92
CA THR A 149 4.63 1.98 6.63
C THR A 149 5.89 2.23 5.82
N VAL A 150 5.73 3.00 4.75
CA VAL A 150 6.81 3.43 3.86
C VAL A 150 6.77 4.95 3.68
N ASN A 151 7.93 5.56 3.42
CA ASN A 151 8.04 6.97 3.03
C ASN A 151 8.42 7.12 1.56
N PHE A 152 8.43 8.34 1.04
CA PHE A 152 8.81 8.61 -0.36
C PHE A 152 10.23 8.16 -0.71
N ASN A 153 11.17 8.29 0.23
CA ASN A 153 12.56 7.85 0.00
C ASN A 153 12.63 6.34 -0.23
N ALA A 154 11.88 5.54 0.55
CA ALA A 154 11.78 4.10 0.38
C ALA A 154 11.22 3.72 -1.00
N MET A 155 10.16 4.42 -1.43
CA MET A 155 9.55 4.17 -2.75
C MET A 155 10.49 4.53 -3.90
N VAL A 156 11.15 5.69 -3.84
CA VAL A 156 12.15 6.10 -4.85
C VAL A 156 13.29 5.07 -4.92
N ALA A 157 13.84 4.69 -3.77
CA ALA A 157 14.94 3.72 -3.71
C ALA A 157 14.52 2.34 -4.27
N ALA A 158 13.32 1.87 -3.92
CA ALA A 158 12.80 0.59 -4.42
C ALA A 158 12.64 0.58 -5.94
N ILE A 159 12.08 1.64 -6.51
CA ILE A 159 11.87 1.77 -7.96
C ILE A 159 13.22 1.86 -8.69
N ASP A 160 14.16 2.66 -8.17
CA ASP A 160 15.51 2.78 -8.75
C ASP A 160 16.26 1.44 -8.71
N ALA A 161 16.18 0.72 -7.60
CA ALA A 161 16.80 -0.61 -7.46
C ALA A 161 16.17 -1.66 -8.40
N LEU A 162 14.88 -1.52 -8.73
CA LEU A 162 14.20 -2.31 -9.76
C LEU A 162 14.57 -1.88 -11.19
N GLY A 163 15.36 -0.81 -11.35
CA GLY A 163 15.75 -0.26 -12.64
C GLY A 163 14.65 0.57 -13.30
N GLY A 164 13.84 1.31 -12.55
CA GLY A 164 12.75 2.15 -13.05
C GLY A 164 11.48 1.39 -13.41
N LEU A 165 10.47 2.09 -13.92
CA LEU A 165 9.18 1.54 -14.35
C LEU A 165 8.81 2.09 -15.73
N ASP A 166 8.12 1.27 -16.54
CA ASP A 166 7.63 1.66 -17.87
C ASP A 166 6.15 2.04 -17.76
N ILE A 167 5.87 3.34 -17.62
CA ILE A 167 4.53 3.87 -17.30
C ILE A 167 3.92 4.54 -18.54
N PRO A 168 2.69 4.17 -18.94
CA PRO A 168 1.96 4.90 -19.98
C PRO A 168 1.50 6.25 -19.43
N LEU A 169 1.79 7.34 -20.17
CA LEU A 169 1.50 8.71 -19.77
C LEU A 169 0.66 9.45 -20.81
N SER A 170 -0.27 10.26 -20.32
CA SER A 170 -0.90 11.32 -21.10
C SER A 170 -0.07 12.62 -21.04
N TYR A 171 -0.38 13.58 -21.91
CA TYR A 171 0.25 14.90 -21.89
C TYR A 171 0.07 15.61 -20.54
N ALA A 172 -1.15 15.62 -20.02
CA ALA A 172 -1.46 16.21 -18.73
C ALA A 172 -0.65 15.57 -17.58
N GLU A 173 -0.53 14.23 -17.60
CA GLU A 173 0.29 13.52 -16.60
C GLU A 173 1.78 13.86 -16.72
N MET A 174 2.32 14.01 -17.93
CA MET A 174 3.72 14.43 -18.14
C MET A 174 3.98 15.82 -17.57
N VAL A 175 3.10 16.79 -17.82
CA VAL A 175 3.20 18.15 -17.30
C VAL A 175 3.23 18.14 -15.77
N PHE A 176 2.18 17.59 -15.14
CA PHE A 176 2.08 17.58 -13.69
C PHE A 176 3.18 16.73 -13.02
N MET A 177 3.55 15.60 -13.60
CA MET A 177 4.65 14.79 -13.09
C MET A 177 5.96 15.58 -13.07
N ASN A 178 6.31 16.29 -14.15
CA ASN A 178 7.52 17.10 -14.23
C ASN A 178 7.54 18.18 -13.13
N ASP A 179 6.39 18.81 -12.85
CA ASP A 179 6.29 19.80 -11.78
C ASP A 179 6.51 19.15 -10.40
N TYR A 180 5.89 18.00 -10.11
CA TYR A 180 6.10 17.28 -8.86
C TYR A 180 7.52 16.71 -8.71
N CYS A 181 8.24 16.44 -9.81
CA CYS A 181 9.61 15.97 -9.77
C CYS A 181 10.56 16.97 -9.08
N ILE A 182 10.29 18.27 -9.17
CA ILE A 182 11.09 19.31 -8.52
C ILE A 182 11.11 19.08 -7.01
N GLU A 183 9.92 18.99 -6.41
CA GLU A 183 9.76 18.79 -4.96
C GLU A 183 10.30 17.40 -4.54
N THR A 184 9.89 16.34 -5.25
CA THR A 184 10.33 14.96 -4.95
C THR A 184 11.85 14.81 -5.01
N SER A 185 12.50 15.45 -5.98
CA SER A 185 13.98 15.46 -6.09
C SER A 185 14.63 16.19 -4.90
N GLN A 186 14.06 17.31 -4.48
CA GLN A 186 14.56 18.06 -3.32
C GLN A 186 14.40 17.27 -2.01
N GLU A 187 13.26 16.60 -1.81
CA GLU A 187 12.97 15.81 -0.62
C GLU A 187 13.86 14.57 -0.53
N THR A 188 14.09 13.88 -1.65
CA THR A 188 14.83 12.61 -1.67
C THR A 188 16.32 12.77 -1.93
N GLY A 189 16.75 13.94 -2.41
CA GLY A 189 18.12 14.19 -2.84
C GLY A 189 18.55 13.40 -4.10
N LYS A 190 17.58 12.80 -4.81
CA LYS A 190 17.81 12.02 -6.03
C LYS A 190 17.55 12.87 -7.28
N SER A 191 18.31 12.62 -8.34
CA SER A 191 18.20 13.33 -9.62
C SER A 191 17.16 12.68 -10.55
N TYR A 192 16.65 13.47 -11.49
CA TYR A 192 15.80 13.04 -12.58
C TYR A 192 16.09 13.86 -13.84
N THR A 193 15.61 13.39 -14.98
CA THR A 193 15.55 14.15 -16.23
C THR A 193 14.07 14.35 -16.58
N PRO A 194 13.59 15.61 -16.75
CA PRO A 194 12.19 15.82 -17.15
C PRO A 194 11.83 15.06 -18.42
N VAL A 195 10.63 14.52 -18.49
CA VAL A 195 10.11 13.92 -19.72
C VAL A 195 9.82 15.05 -20.71
N GLU A 196 10.33 14.92 -21.95
CA GLU A 196 10.10 15.89 -23.01
C GLU A 196 8.63 15.91 -23.41
N LEU A 197 8.06 17.11 -23.43
CA LEU A 197 6.67 17.33 -23.83
C LEU A 197 6.57 17.42 -25.37
N PRO A 198 5.57 16.79 -25.99
CA PRO A 198 5.31 16.94 -27.41
C PRO A 198 5.03 18.40 -27.79
N ASP A 199 5.58 18.81 -28.93
CA ASP A 199 5.27 20.10 -29.57
C ASP A 199 4.94 19.84 -31.05
N PRO A 200 3.73 20.16 -31.52
CA PRO A 200 2.67 20.87 -30.81
C PRO A 200 1.99 20.01 -29.71
N LYS A 201 1.43 20.69 -28.71
CA LYS A 201 0.60 20.11 -27.69
C LYS A 201 -0.60 19.36 -28.32
N PRO A 202 -0.94 18.13 -27.86
CA PRO A 202 -2.07 17.38 -28.39
C PRO A 202 -3.41 18.05 -28.06
N GLU A 203 -4.43 17.83 -28.92
CA GLU A 203 -5.78 18.35 -28.69
C GLU A 203 -6.43 17.71 -27.47
N ASN A 204 -6.23 16.41 -27.26
CA ASN A 204 -6.70 15.68 -26.07
C ASN A 204 -5.52 15.42 -25.13
N GLU A 205 -5.43 16.21 -24.08
CA GLU A 205 -4.34 16.12 -23.09
C GLU A 205 -4.43 14.88 -22.19
N GLU A 206 -5.59 14.26 -22.06
CA GLU A 206 -5.81 13.07 -21.23
C GLU A 206 -5.57 11.75 -21.99
N GLU A 207 -5.39 11.80 -23.31
CA GLU A 207 -5.08 10.62 -24.11
C GLU A 207 -3.64 10.15 -23.85
N ILE A 208 -3.47 8.81 -23.70
CA ILE A 208 -2.16 8.20 -23.51
C ILE A 208 -1.33 8.36 -24.79
N LEU A 209 -0.21 9.04 -24.68
CA LEU A 209 0.69 9.31 -25.81
C LEU A 209 1.72 8.18 -26.03
N GLY A 210 2.07 7.46 -24.98
CA GLY A 210 3.05 6.39 -25.06
C GLY A 210 3.49 5.89 -23.69
N THR A 211 4.39 4.92 -23.70
CA THR A 211 5.00 4.36 -22.49
C THR A 211 6.39 4.94 -22.32
N TYR A 212 6.68 5.45 -21.14
CA TYR A 212 7.93 6.14 -20.79
C TYR A 212 8.65 5.40 -19.67
N HIS A 213 9.95 5.24 -19.82
CA HIS A 213 10.78 4.66 -18.76
C HIS A 213 11.07 5.72 -17.70
N LEU A 214 10.54 5.53 -16.49
CA LEU A 214 10.61 6.47 -15.39
C LEU A 214 11.50 5.95 -14.26
N ASN A 215 12.38 6.79 -13.72
CA ASN A 215 13.13 6.49 -12.51
C ASN A 215 12.25 6.65 -11.24
N GLY A 216 12.82 6.40 -10.06
CA GLY A 216 12.10 6.48 -8.80
C GLY A 216 11.49 7.85 -8.54
N VAL A 217 12.23 8.96 -8.79
CA VAL A 217 11.71 10.33 -8.61
C VAL A 217 10.50 10.58 -9.49
N GLN A 218 10.58 10.25 -10.78
CA GLN A 218 9.49 10.43 -11.74
C GLN A 218 8.28 9.55 -11.41
N SER A 219 8.50 8.28 -11.07
CA SER A 219 7.41 7.35 -10.73
C SER A 219 6.68 7.75 -9.45
N VAL A 220 7.40 8.21 -8.41
CA VAL A 220 6.79 8.73 -7.19
C VAL A 220 6.06 10.04 -7.47
N SER A 221 6.62 10.93 -8.30
CA SER A 221 5.96 12.17 -8.72
C SER A 221 4.67 11.89 -9.49
N TYR A 222 4.66 10.88 -10.37
CA TYR A 222 3.45 10.39 -11.03
C TYR A 222 2.37 9.95 -10.02
N CYS A 223 2.75 9.26 -8.94
CA CYS A 223 1.83 8.88 -7.86
C CYS A 223 1.30 10.07 -7.05
N ARG A 224 1.88 11.26 -7.16
CA ARG A 224 1.49 12.49 -6.43
C ARG A 224 0.53 13.37 -7.22
N ILE A 225 0.32 13.15 -8.51
CA ILE A 225 -0.53 13.96 -9.39
C ILE A 225 -1.96 14.01 -8.85
N ARG A 226 -2.51 15.24 -8.71
CA ARG A 226 -3.87 15.52 -8.23
C ARG A 226 -4.71 16.31 -9.22
N TYR A 227 -4.09 17.05 -10.14
CA TYR A 227 -4.74 18.04 -11.00
C TYR A 227 -5.13 17.50 -12.38
N THR A 228 -5.45 16.21 -12.48
CA THR A 228 -6.10 15.61 -13.65
C THR A 228 -7.61 15.51 -13.42
N ALA A 229 -8.37 15.20 -14.46
CA ALA A 229 -9.83 15.12 -14.40
C ALA A 229 -10.35 14.17 -13.28
N SER A 230 -9.57 13.15 -12.89
CA SER A 230 -9.91 12.19 -11.84
C SER A 230 -9.49 12.61 -10.42
N MET A 231 -8.89 13.79 -10.25
CA MET A 231 -8.49 14.36 -8.96
C MET A 231 -7.76 13.37 -8.01
N ASP A 232 -8.13 13.36 -6.71
CA ASP A 232 -7.51 12.49 -5.67
C ASP A 232 -7.76 10.98 -5.90
N MET A 233 -8.87 10.63 -6.55
CA MET A 233 -9.19 9.26 -6.94
C MET A 233 -8.20 8.73 -7.98
N GLY A 234 -7.87 9.53 -8.98
CA GLY A 234 -6.83 9.22 -9.97
C GLY A 234 -5.46 9.07 -9.33
N ARG A 235 -5.16 9.84 -8.28
CA ARG A 235 -3.92 9.67 -7.50
C ARG A 235 -3.83 8.28 -6.88
N THR A 236 -4.89 7.82 -6.21
CA THR A 236 -4.89 6.49 -5.58
C THR A 236 -4.84 5.35 -6.60
N GLU A 237 -5.44 5.53 -7.78
CA GLU A 237 -5.33 4.59 -8.89
C GLU A 237 -3.88 4.50 -9.41
N ARG A 238 -3.20 5.64 -9.61
CA ARG A 238 -1.79 5.68 -10.01
C ARG A 238 -0.90 4.98 -9.00
N GLN A 239 -1.14 5.17 -7.71
CA GLN A 239 -0.42 4.48 -6.64
C GLN A 239 -0.58 2.96 -6.73
N ARG A 240 -1.81 2.45 -6.88
CA ARG A 240 -2.05 1.00 -7.04
C ARG A 240 -1.42 0.44 -8.31
N ARG A 241 -1.48 1.18 -9.42
CA ARG A 241 -0.84 0.81 -10.68
C ARG A 241 0.68 0.67 -10.52
N VAL A 242 1.32 1.64 -9.88
CA VAL A 242 2.77 1.60 -9.61
C VAL A 242 3.13 0.42 -8.70
N ILE A 243 2.37 0.16 -7.65
CA ILE A 243 2.56 -1.01 -6.77
C ILE A 243 2.48 -2.31 -7.59
N GLY A 244 1.49 -2.45 -8.47
CA GLY A 244 1.36 -3.61 -9.36
C GLY A 244 2.60 -3.82 -10.23
N MET A 245 3.05 -2.76 -10.90
CA MET A 245 4.25 -2.80 -11.75
C MET A 245 5.53 -3.14 -10.95
N MET A 246 5.66 -2.62 -9.73
CA MET A 246 6.79 -2.94 -8.84
C MET A 246 6.77 -4.43 -8.46
N VAL A 247 5.62 -4.98 -8.10
CA VAL A 247 5.46 -6.39 -7.75
C VAL A 247 5.84 -7.29 -8.94
N ASP A 248 5.37 -6.98 -10.13
CA ASP A 248 5.68 -7.76 -11.33
C ASP A 248 7.18 -7.70 -11.66
N LYS A 249 7.79 -6.52 -11.56
CA LYS A 249 9.22 -6.34 -11.78
C LYS A 249 10.07 -7.03 -10.72
N ALA A 250 9.65 -6.98 -9.45
CA ALA A 250 10.32 -7.66 -8.36
C ALA A 250 10.29 -9.20 -8.53
N LYS A 251 9.17 -9.77 -8.99
CA LYS A 251 9.07 -11.20 -9.31
C LYS A 251 10.01 -11.63 -10.44
N ALA A 252 10.23 -10.76 -11.41
CA ALA A 252 11.15 -11.03 -12.53
C ALA A 252 12.61 -10.77 -12.16
N ALA A 253 12.89 -10.13 -11.02
CA ALA A 253 14.22 -9.71 -10.62
C ALA A 253 15.08 -10.89 -10.13
N GLY A 254 16.39 -10.80 -10.39
CA GLY A 254 17.35 -11.75 -9.82
C GLY A 254 17.62 -11.50 -8.33
N ILE A 255 18.15 -12.50 -7.65
CA ILE A 255 18.41 -12.46 -6.20
C ILE A 255 19.30 -11.28 -5.79
N THR A 256 20.24 -10.87 -6.63
CA THR A 256 21.12 -9.72 -6.38
C THR A 256 20.31 -8.42 -6.32
N THR A 257 19.38 -8.21 -7.26
CA THR A 257 18.47 -7.05 -7.25
C THR A 257 17.60 -7.04 -5.99
N ILE A 258 17.05 -8.20 -5.61
CA ILE A 258 16.26 -8.32 -4.38
C ILE A 258 17.11 -7.95 -3.15
N PHE A 259 18.35 -8.40 -3.06
CA PHE A 259 19.24 -8.03 -1.95
C PHE A 259 19.57 -6.52 -1.94
N ASN A 260 19.76 -5.91 -3.10
CA ASN A 260 19.95 -4.46 -3.19
C ASN A 260 18.72 -3.69 -2.70
N ILE A 261 17.50 -4.12 -3.11
CA ILE A 261 16.25 -3.54 -2.60
C ILE A 261 16.20 -3.67 -1.09
N MET A 262 16.46 -4.85 -0.53
CA MET A 262 16.46 -5.07 0.92
C MET A 262 17.47 -4.14 1.62
N ASP A 263 18.66 -3.98 1.07
CA ASP A 263 19.71 -3.15 1.66
C ASP A 263 19.38 -1.66 1.68
N GLU A 264 18.72 -1.15 0.64
CA GLU A 264 18.39 0.27 0.49
C GLU A 264 17.04 0.62 1.13
N VAL A 265 16.04 -0.26 1.06
CA VAL A 265 14.64 0.05 1.42
C VAL A 265 14.31 -0.33 2.86
N PHE A 266 14.81 -1.46 3.35
CA PHE A 266 14.47 -1.96 4.68
C PHE A 266 14.76 -1.00 5.83
N PRO A 267 15.85 -0.20 5.82
CA PRO A 267 16.06 0.83 6.85
C PRO A 267 15.02 1.95 6.86
N MET A 268 14.14 2.02 5.85
CA MET A 268 13.13 3.06 5.67
C MET A 268 11.70 2.51 5.79
N ILE A 269 11.55 1.26 6.25
CA ILE A 269 10.26 0.59 6.47
C ILE A 269 10.04 0.43 7.97
N SER A 270 8.81 0.68 8.41
CA SER A 270 8.31 0.30 9.72
C SER A 270 7.16 -0.69 9.56
N THR A 271 7.16 -1.80 10.32
CA THR A 271 6.12 -2.83 10.24
C THR A 271 5.98 -3.57 11.56
N SER A 272 4.76 -4.02 11.87
CA SER A 272 4.50 -4.96 12.97
C SER A 272 4.82 -6.41 12.61
N ILE A 273 4.90 -6.72 11.30
CA ILE A 273 5.17 -8.08 10.83
C ILE A 273 6.53 -8.53 11.35
N THR A 274 6.54 -9.59 12.12
CA THR A 274 7.77 -10.09 12.72
C THR A 274 8.73 -10.66 11.67
N LYS A 275 10.01 -10.62 11.98
CA LYS A 275 11.05 -11.20 11.13
C LYS A 275 10.76 -12.67 10.78
N THR A 276 10.25 -13.45 11.75
CA THR A 276 9.89 -14.86 11.54
C THR A 276 8.75 -15.00 10.53
N GLU A 277 7.74 -14.15 10.61
CA GLU A 277 6.63 -14.13 9.63
C GLU A 277 7.12 -13.74 8.23
N ILE A 278 7.97 -12.72 8.14
CA ILE A 278 8.57 -12.33 6.84
C ILE A 278 9.37 -13.50 6.25
N LEU A 279 10.19 -14.20 7.04
CA LEU A 279 10.94 -15.37 6.59
C LEU A 279 10.03 -16.51 6.10
N ASN A 280 8.89 -16.71 6.76
CA ASN A 280 7.89 -17.71 6.35
C ASN A 280 7.17 -17.34 5.06
N LEU A 281 7.04 -16.04 4.75
CA LEU A 281 6.43 -15.55 3.51
C LEU A 281 7.34 -15.70 2.29
N ILE A 282 8.67 -15.59 2.47
CA ILE A 282 9.65 -15.59 1.36
C ILE A 282 9.46 -16.75 0.37
N PRO A 283 9.31 -18.03 0.79
CA PRO A 283 9.14 -19.15 -0.14
C PRO A 283 7.87 -19.06 -1.00
N THR A 284 6.87 -18.30 -0.54
CA THR A 284 5.56 -18.20 -1.20
C THR A 284 5.40 -16.92 -2.01
N LEU A 285 6.36 -15.98 -1.91
CA LEU A 285 6.28 -14.65 -2.55
C LEU A 285 5.98 -14.72 -4.06
N MET A 286 6.57 -15.67 -4.77
CA MET A 286 6.35 -15.85 -6.21
C MET A 286 4.93 -16.28 -6.58
N GLY A 287 4.19 -16.83 -5.61
CA GLY A 287 2.80 -17.25 -5.79
C GLY A 287 1.78 -16.13 -5.64
N TYR A 288 2.13 -15.03 -4.97
CA TYR A 288 1.20 -13.91 -4.76
C TYR A 288 0.96 -13.16 -6.08
N ASN A 289 -0.29 -12.79 -6.32
CA ASN A 289 -0.70 -12.02 -7.51
C ASN A 289 -1.71 -10.96 -7.12
N ILE A 290 -1.48 -9.70 -7.55
CA ILE A 290 -2.47 -8.64 -7.40
C ILE A 290 -3.58 -8.93 -8.41
N ALA A 291 -4.70 -9.45 -7.91
CA ALA A 291 -5.82 -9.89 -8.74
C ALA A 291 -6.73 -8.72 -9.12
N ASP A 292 -6.96 -7.79 -8.21
CA ASP A 292 -7.86 -6.65 -8.45
C ASP A 292 -7.58 -5.49 -7.50
N THR A 293 -8.04 -4.28 -7.87
CA THR A 293 -7.86 -3.07 -7.06
C THR A 293 -9.10 -2.18 -7.09
N THR A 294 -9.39 -1.51 -5.96
CA THR A 294 -10.52 -0.57 -5.85
C THR A 294 -10.19 0.63 -4.96
N GLY A 295 -11.10 1.61 -4.91
CA GLY A 295 -11.09 2.73 -3.97
C GLY A 295 -12.24 2.64 -2.96
N PHE A 296 -12.04 3.18 -1.77
CA PHE A 296 -13.07 3.33 -0.74
C PHE A 296 -13.18 4.79 -0.30
N PRO A 297 -14.40 5.32 -0.18
CA PRO A 297 -15.68 4.71 -0.56
C PRO A 297 -15.82 4.58 -2.08
N ALA A 298 -16.50 3.53 -2.56
CA ALA A 298 -16.77 3.32 -3.98
C ALA A 298 -17.83 4.31 -4.52
N LYS A 299 -18.82 4.62 -3.67
CA LYS A 299 -19.85 5.64 -3.92
C LYS A 299 -19.71 6.74 -2.87
N TYR A 300 -19.46 7.95 -3.34
CA TYR A 300 -19.16 9.07 -2.45
C TYR A 300 -19.73 10.37 -2.99
N LYS A 301 -19.86 11.32 -2.08
CA LYS A 301 -20.15 12.74 -2.31
C LYS A 301 -19.14 13.59 -1.54
N PHE A 302 -19.28 14.89 -1.64
CA PHE A 302 -18.43 15.83 -0.92
C PHE A 302 -19.28 16.68 0.03
N ALA A 303 -18.67 17.06 1.15
CA ALA A 303 -19.23 18.03 2.09
C ALA A 303 -18.14 18.87 2.72
N ASP A 304 -18.47 20.09 3.09
CA ASP A 304 -17.61 20.91 3.91
C ASP A 304 -17.93 20.70 5.39
N VAL A 305 -16.99 20.10 6.11
CA VAL A 305 -17.08 19.88 7.55
C VAL A 305 -15.98 20.69 8.25
N LYS A 306 -16.35 21.57 9.16
CA LYS A 306 -15.39 22.44 9.87
C LYS A 306 -14.47 23.24 8.92
N LYS A 307 -15.00 23.71 7.78
CA LYS A 307 -14.27 24.45 6.73
C LYS A 307 -13.22 23.61 5.98
N ALA A 308 -13.34 22.31 5.98
CA ALA A 308 -12.51 21.43 5.19
C ALA A 308 -13.39 20.58 4.28
N SER A 309 -13.03 20.51 2.98
CA SER A 309 -13.70 19.61 2.05
C SER A 309 -13.34 18.17 2.37
N MET A 310 -14.35 17.32 2.49
CA MET A 310 -14.22 15.91 2.84
C MET A 310 -14.96 15.02 1.84
N VAL A 311 -14.43 13.83 1.64
CA VAL A 311 -15.09 12.75 0.92
C VAL A 311 -16.04 12.05 1.90
N VAL A 312 -17.30 11.94 1.55
CA VAL A 312 -18.34 11.33 2.38
C VAL A 312 -18.89 10.14 1.61
N ALA A 313 -18.91 8.96 2.23
CA ALA A 313 -19.61 7.80 1.66
C ALA A 313 -21.09 8.14 1.43
N ASP A 314 -21.64 7.80 0.27
CA ASP A 314 -23.07 8.04 -0.04
C ASP A 314 -23.96 7.39 1.04
N THR A 315 -23.68 6.11 1.35
CA THR A 315 -24.02 5.46 2.62
C THR A 315 -22.80 4.65 3.07
N LEU A 316 -22.44 4.73 4.35
CA LEU A 316 -21.30 4.00 4.87
C LEU A 316 -21.56 2.48 4.83
N GLU A 317 -22.77 2.06 5.18
CA GLU A 317 -23.18 0.66 5.22
C GLU A 317 -23.04 -0.02 3.85
N ASP A 318 -23.54 0.60 2.77
CA ASP A 318 -23.46 0.03 1.43
C ASP A 318 -22.02 -0.01 0.91
N ASN A 319 -21.25 1.03 1.21
CA ASN A 319 -19.83 1.07 0.83
C ASN A 319 -19.01 0.00 1.58
N VAL A 320 -19.33 -0.27 2.86
CA VAL A 320 -18.68 -1.34 3.62
C VAL A 320 -19.10 -2.72 3.09
N LYS A 321 -20.38 -2.93 2.71
CA LYS A 321 -20.81 -4.16 2.03
C LYS A 321 -20.07 -4.39 0.72
N GLU A 322 -19.96 -3.36 -0.12
CA GLU A 322 -19.21 -3.44 -1.39
C GLU A 322 -17.73 -3.75 -1.15
N LEU A 323 -17.12 -3.13 -0.13
CA LEU A 323 -15.74 -3.40 0.25
C LEU A 323 -15.53 -4.87 0.68
N HIS A 324 -16.39 -5.41 1.53
CA HIS A 324 -16.32 -6.81 1.99
C HIS A 324 -16.54 -7.79 0.84
N LYS A 325 -17.49 -7.50 -0.05
CA LYS A 325 -17.69 -8.28 -1.28
C LYS A 325 -16.43 -8.28 -2.16
N PHE A 326 -15.81 -7.12 -2.31
CA PHE A 326 -14.57 -6.99 -3.07
C PHE A 326 -13.43 -7.75 -2.41
N LEU A 327 -13.10 -7.49 -1.15
CA LEU A 327 -11.92 -8.05 -0.48
C LEU A 327 -12.03 -9.57 -0.27
N TYR A 328 -13.21 -10.05 0.12
CA TYR A 328 -13.39 -11.40 0.64
C TYR A 328 -14.35 -12.26 -0.17
N GLY A 329 -15.01 -11.71 -1.18
CA GLY A 329 -16.10 -12.40 -1.86
C GLY A 329 -17.30 -12.67 -0.91
N ALA A 330 -17.47 -11.79 0.11
CA ALA A 330 -18.54 -11.93 1.07
C ALA A 330 -19.89 -12.07 0.36
N ASP A 331 -20.74 -12.95 0.88
CA ASP A 331 -22.05 -13.20 0.30
C ASP A 331 -23.00 -12.00 0.53
N GLU A 332 -24.14 -12.04 -0.14
CA GLU A 332 -25.16 -10.98 -0.02
C GLU A 332 -25.77 -10.90 1.38
N ASN A 333 -25.53 -11.88 2.27
CA ASN A 333 -26.03 -11.90 3.64
C ASN A 333 -25.14 -11.14 4.63
N TYR A 334 -23.93 -10.72 4.23
CA TYR A 334 -23.10 -9.88 5.09
C TYR A 334 -23.85 -8.60 5.45
N GLN A 335 -23.98 -8.35 6.75
CA GLN A 335 -24.56 -7.11 7.27
C GLN A 335 -23.51 -6.36 8.07
N PRO A 336 -23.32 -5.06 7.82
CA PRO A 336 -22.45 -4.21 8.62
C PRO A 336 -22.85 -4.24 10.11
N SER A 337 -21.86 -4.10 10.97
CA SER A 337 -22.09 -4.04 12.41
C SER A 337 -22.95 -2.84 12.80
N GLN A 338 -23.52 -2.90 13.99
CA GLN A 338 -24.28 -1.78 14.56
C GLN A 338 -23.43 -0.50 14.66
N ASN A 339 -22.12 -0.65 14.89
CA ASN A 339 -21.18 0.48 14.92
C ASN A 339 -21.13 1.23 13.58
N ILE A 340 -21.16 0.52 12.44
CA ILE A 340 -21.19 1.13 11.11
C ILE A 340 -22.49 1.90 10.89
N VAL A 341 -23.63 1.34 11.32
CA VAL A 341 -24.95 1.98 11.21
C VAL A 341 -24.98 3.29 12.03
N GLU A 342 -24.50 3.24 13.27
CA GLU A 342 -24.40 4.41 14.14
C GLU A 342 -23.45 5.47 13.59
N ALA A 343 -22.28 5.04 13.08
CA ALA A 343 -21.32 5.93 12.45
C ALA A 343 -21.90 6.62 11.19
N ASN A 344 -22.65 5.89 10.35
CA ASN A 344 -23.34 6.47 9.20
C ASN A 344 -24.32 7.55 9.61
N ALA A 345 -25.18 7.27 10.62
CA ALA A 345 -26.12 8.25 11.15
C ALA A 345 -25.39 9.51 11.67
N ARG A 346 -24.28 9.32 12.38
CA ARG A 346 -23.46 10.40 12.91
C ARG A 346 -22.79 11.23 11.81
N ILE A 347 -22.28 10.61 10.75
CA ILE A 347 -21.72 11.30 9.59
C ILE A 347 -22.79 12.19 8.95
N ILE A 348 -24.00 11.66 8.70
CA ILE A 348 -25.11 12.42 8.10
C ILE A 348 -25.50 13.62 8.97
N GLU A 349 -25.54 13.45 10.30
CA GLU A 349 -25.78 14.58 11.24
C GLU A 349 -24.68 15.66 11.11
N LEU A 350 -23.41 15.25 11.09
CA LEU A 350 -22.26 16.17 11.03
C LEU A 350 -22.20 16.97 9.74
N VAL A 351 -22.63 16.42 8.62
CA VAL A 351 -22.70 17.13 7.34
C VAL A 351 -23.97 18.00 7.20
N GLY A 352 -24.88 17.94 8.15
CA GLY A 352 -26.10 18.74 8.14
C GLY A 352 -27.29 18.10 7.38
N GLY A 353 -27.20 16.80 7.08
CA GLY A 353 -28.19 16.02 6.35
C GLY A 353 -27.71 15.54 5.00
N ALA A 354 -28.33 14.49 4.47
CA ALA A 354 -27.95 13.90 3.17
C ALA A 354 -28.11 14.90 2.00
N ASP A 355 -29.03 15.84 2.10
CA ASP A 355 -29.33 16.83 1.06
C ASP A 355 -28.21 17.90 0.92
N THR A 356 -27.29 18.00 1.87
CA THR A 356 -26.15 18.94 1.81
C THR A 356 -24.97 18.37 1.01
N LEU A 357 -24.99 17.09 0.70
CA LEU A 357 -23.92 16.40 -0.03
C LEU A 357 -23.94 16.80 -1.51
N VAL A 358 -22.77 17.10 -2.06
CA VAL A 358 -22.60 17.53 -3.46
C VAL A 358 -21.75 16.53 -4.25
N ASP A 359 -22.05 16.38 -5.55
CA ASP A 359 -21.37 15.41 -6.42
C ASP A 359 -19.96 15.85 -6.83
N GLN A 360 -19.65 17.15 -6.70
CA GLN A 360 -18.33 17.69 -7.01
C GLN A 360 -17.70 18.31 -5.76
N SER A 361 -16.42 18.06 -5.58
CA SER A 361 -15.66 18.75 -4.52
C SER A 361 -15.81 20.26 -4.73
N PRO A 362 -16.24 21.03 -3.71
CA PRO A 362 -16.14 22.46 -3.78
C PRO A 362 -14.68 22.79 -4.02
N ILE A 363 -14.37 23.35 -5.18
CA ILE A 363 -13.03 23.75 -5.55
C ILE A 363 -12.63 24.78 -4.48
N ALA A 364 -11.64 24.45 -3.69
CA ALA A 364 -10.99 25.43 -2.84
C ALA A 364 -10.40 26.48 -3.78
N SER A 365 -11.12 27.60 -3.92
CA SER A 365 -10.69 28.80 -4.60
C SER A 365 -9.50 29.44 -3.89
#